data_8cd2030d8d792b2afd850cf553edf9f4
#
_entry.id   8cd2030d8d792b2afd850cf553edf9f4
#
_cell.length_a   1.000
_cell.length_b   1.000
_cell.length_c   1.000
_cell.angle_alpha   90.00
_cell.angle_beta   90.00
_cell.angle_gamma   90.00
#
_symmetry.space_group_name_H-M   'P 1'
#
loop_
_entity.id
_entity.type
_entity.pdbx_description
1 polymer ?
#
loop_
_entity_poly.entity_id
_entity_poly.type
_entity_poly.pdbx_seq_one_letter_code
_entity_poly.pdbx_strand_id
1 'polypeptide(L)'
;MAIDSRYKMSQERLDTLKEELHYLETTREKEVAELIKEARSFGDLSENSEYDEAKTEQGKLYSRIAEITDLICLLYTSDAADEL
;
A
#
# COMPACT_ATOMS: atom_id res chain seq x y z
N MET A 1 -20.99 23.54 -10.18
CA MET A 1 -21.03 23.48 -8.76
C MET A 1 -19.73 22.98 -8.16
N ALA A 2 -19.10 23.84 -7.41
CA ALA A 2 -17.80 23.50 -6.84
C ALA A 2 -17.85 22.32 -5.87
N ILE A 3 -18.96 22.21 -5.14
CA ILE A 3 -19.12 21.13 -4.18
C ILE A 3 -19.20 19.78 -4.89
N ASP A 4 -19.93 19.72 -5.97
CA ASP A 4 -20.08 18.48 -6.73
C ASP A 4 -18.74 18.04 -7.33
N SER A 5 -17.96 19.01 -7.81
CA SER A 5 -16.66 18.70 -8.37
C SER A 5 -15.73 18.10 -7.30
N ARG A 6 -15.75 18.69 -6.12
CA ARG A 6 -14.94 18.19 -5.02
C ARG A 6 -15.34 16.79 -4.61
N TYR A 7 -16.64 16.57 -4.54
CA TYR A 7 -17.14 15.26 -4.17
C TYR A 7 -16.70 14.21 -5.17
N LYS A 8 -16.82 14.52 -6.46
CA LYS A 8 -16.41 13.60 -7.51
C LYS A 8 -14.93 13.29 -7.43
N MET A 9 -14.12 14.31 -7.24
CA MET A 9 -12.66 14.12 -7.14
C MET A 9 -12.31 13.27 -5.96
N SER A 10 -12.94 13.48 -4.82
CA SER A 10 -12.70 12.68 -3.63
C SER A 10 -13.11 11.23 -3.85
N GLN A 11 -14.22 11.02 -4.51
CA GLN A 11 -14.71 9.68 -4.76
C GLN A 11 -13.78 8.93 -5.73
N GLU A 12 -13.38 9.59 -6.79
CA GLU A 12 -12.46 8.99 -7.75
C GLU A 12 -11.14 8.67 -7.11
N ARG A 13 -10.64 9.59 -6.30
CA ARG A 13 -9.38 9.35 -5.61
C ARG A 13 -9.49 8.19 -4.63
N LEU A 14 -10.60 8.13 -3.92
CA LEU A 14 -10.85 7.04 -2.98
C LEU A 14 -10.88 5.70 -3.70
N ASP A 15 -11.57 5.65 -4.82
CA ASP A 15 -11.65 4.42 -5.61
C ASP A 15 -10.27 4.00 -6.11
N THR A 16 -9.49 4.96 -6.59
CA THR A 16 -8.13 4.69 -7.06
C THR A 16 -7.26 4.16 -5.94
N LEU A 17 -7.35 4.78 -4.77
CA LEU A 17 -6.58 4.34 -3.61
C LEU A 17 -6.99 2.94 -3.17
N LYS A 18 -8.28 2.64 -3.19
CA LYS A 18 -8.75 1.31 -2.83
C LYS A 18 -8.25 0.25 -3.80
N GLU A 19 -8.23 0.58 -5.09
CA GLU A 19 -7.72 -0.34 -6.09
C GLU A 19 -6.23 -0.59 -5.91
N GLU A 20 -5.49 0.47 -5.65
CA GLU A 20 -4.05 0.33 -5.41
C GLU A 20 -3.80 -0.49 -4.16
N LEU A 21 -4.54 -0.23 -3.10
CA LEU A 21 -4.40 -0.98 -1.86
C LEU A 21 -4.67 -2.47 -2.09
N HIS A 22 -5.73 -2.77 -2.81
CA HIS A 22 -6.06 -4.15 -3.12
C HIS A 22 -4.94 -4.84 -3.89
N TYR A 23 -4.38 -4.15 -4.88
CA TYR A 23 -3.26 -4.68 -5.65
C TYR A 23 -2.07 -4.96 -4.74
N LEU A 24 -1.74 -4.01 -3.87
CA LEU A 24 -0.60 -4.15 -2.99
C LEU A 24 -0.78 -5.29 -2.00
N GLU A 25 -1.99 -5.45 -1.47
CA GLU A 25 -2.25 -6.48 -0.48
C GLU A 25 -2.40 -7.88 -1.06
N THR A 26 -2.65 -7.98 -2.34
CA THR A 26 -2.81 -9.27 -2.99
C THR A 26 -1.62 -9.59 -3.90
N THR A 27 -1.57 -8.97 -5.06
CA THR A 27 -0.57 -9.29 -6.06
C THR A 27 0.85 -8.95 -5.63
N ARG A 28 1.04 -7.71 -5.17
CA ARG A 28 2.38 -7.25 -4.83
C ARG A 28 2.93 -7.96 -3.60
N GLU A 29 2.07 -8.21 -2.63
CA GLU A 29 2.50 -8.92 -1.43
C GLU A 29 3.00 -10.32 -1.75
N LYS A 30 2.33 -11.00 -2.66
CA LYS A 30 2.76 -12.32 -3.10
C LYS A 30 4.11 -12.26 -3.80
N GLU A 31 4.28 -11.27 -4.66
CA GLU A 31 5.53 -11.10 -5.39
C GLU A 31 6.69 -10.88 -4.44
N VAL A 32 6.49 -10.02 -3.45
CA VAL A 32 7.54 -9.73 -2.49
C VAL A 32 7.83 -10.95 -1.61
N ALA A 33 6.79 -11.67 -1.20
CA ALA A 33 6.98 -12.87 -0.40
C ALA A 33 7.81 -13.90 -1.17
N GLU A 34 7.58 -14.02 -2.46
CA GLU A 34 8.36 -14.93 -3.29
C GLU A 34 9.80 -14.47 -3.46
N LEU A 35 10.01 -13.17 -3.57
CA LEU A 35 11.36 -12.64 -3.64
C LEU A 35 12.14 -12.99 -2.38
N ILE A 36 11.52 -12.85 -1.22
CA ILE A 36 12.16 -13.18 0.04
C ILE A 36 12.45 -14.67 0.13
N LYS A 37 11.49 -15.49 -0.27
CA LYS A 37 11.65 -16.93 -0.24
C LYS A 37 12.79 -17.36 -1.14
N GLU A 38 12.83 -16.81 -2.34
CA GLU A 38 13.89 -17.12 -3.29
C GLU A 38 15.24 -16.67 -2.78
N ALA A 39 15.31 -15.47 -2.21
CA ALA A 39 16.56 -14.96 -1.67
C ALA A 39 17.08 -15.83 -0.54
N ARG A 40 16.19 -16.35 0.28
CA ARG A 40 16.60 -17.25 1.37
C ARG A 40 17.24 -18.53 0.85
N SER A 41 16.82 -18.98 -0.31
CA SER A 41 17.33 -20.20 -0.88
C SER A 41 18.78 -20.08 -1.34
N PHE A 42 19.30 -18.86 -1.44
CA PHE A 42 20.69 -18.63 -1.85
C PHE A 42 21.70 -18.84 -0.74
N GLY A 43 21.24 -19.04 0.49
CA GLY A 43 22.13 -19.43 1.56
C GLY A 43 22.34 -18.35 2.60
N ASP A 44 23.61 -17.99 2.85
CA ASP A 44 23.97 -17.10 3.94
C ASP A 44 23.28 -15.73 3.85
N LEU A 45 22.37 -15.48 4.80
CA LEU A 45 21.58 -14.26 4.82
C LEU A 45 22.39 -13.03 5.18
N SER A 46 23.49 -13.21 5.90
CA SER A 46 24.28 -12.06 6.35
C SER A 46 25.04 -11.38 5.21
N GLU A 47 25.30 -12.11 4.13
CA GLU A 47 26.00 -11.56 2.98
C GLU A 47 25.13 -11.59 1.72
N ASN A 48 23.86 -11.86 1.90
CA ASN A 48 22.94 -12.03 0.78
C ASN A 48 22.29 -10.71 0.40
N SER A 49 22.85 -10.04 -0.60
CA SER A 49 22.30 -8.76 -1.07
C SER A 49 20.90 -8.93 -1.68
N GLU A 50 20.61 -10.09 -2.24
CA GLU A 50 19.29 -10.38 -2.77
C GLU A 50 18.25 -10.36 -1.64
N TYR A 51 18.61 -10.93 -0.50
CA TYR A 51 17.74 -10.94 0.65
C TYR A 51 17.51 -9.52 1.16
N ASP A 52 18.58 -8.73 1.23
CA ASP A 52 18.48 -7.34 1.68
C ASP A 52 17.56 -6.53 0.76
N GLU A 53 17.70 -6.73 -0.55
CA GLU A 53 16.83 -6.06 -1.50
C GLU A 53 15.38 -6.46 -1.33
N ALA A 54 15.15 -7.75 -1.14
CA ALA A 54 13.79 -8.26 -0.94
C ALA A 54 13.16 -7.68 0.32
N LYS A 55 13.94 -7.58 1.39
CA LYS A 55 13.46 -6.98 2.64
C LYS A 55 13.18 -5.49 2.46
N THR A 56 13.99 -4.81 1.67
CA THR A 56 13.77 -3.40 1.35
C THR A 56 12.46 -3.23 0.60
N GLU A 57 12.21 -4.09 -0.38
CA GLU A 57 10.95 -4.04 -1.12
C GLU A 57 9.77 -4.32 -0.21
N GLN A 58 9.92 -5.24 0.73
CA GLN A 58 8.87 -5.52 1.71
C GLN A 58 8.58 -4.28 2.55
N GLY A 59 9.62 -3.58 2.99
CA GLY A 59 9.45 -2.37 3.76
C GLY A 59 8.72 -1.29 2.98
N LYS A 60 9.10 -1.13 1.71
CA LYS A 60 8.43 -0.16 0.84
C LYS A 60 6.96 -0.51 0.64
N LEU A 61 6.69 -1.79 0.45
CA LEU A 61 5.33 -2.26 0.27
C LEU A 61 4.46 -1.92 1.48
N TYR A 62 4.93 -2.27 2.66
CA TYR A 62 4.16 -2.01 3.88
C TYR A 62 4.03 -0.53 4.17
N SER A 63 5.08 0.26 3.89
CA SER A 63 5.00 1.71 4.04
C SER A 63 3.93 2.29 3.12
N ARG A 64 3.88 1.81 1.88
CA ARG A 64 2.88 2.30 0.94
C ARG A 64 1.48 1.88 1.35
N ILE A 65 1.32 0.64 1.82
CA ILE A 65 0.03 0.17 2.31
C ILE A 65 -0.46 1.04 3.46
N ALA A 66 0.43 1.33 4.40
CA ALA A 66 0.07 2.17 5.55
C ALA A 66 -0.32 3.57 5.09
N GLU A 67 0.45 4.14 4.15
CA GLU A 67 0.17 5.47 3.64
C GLU A 67 -1.20 5.53 2.95
N ILE A 68 -1.49 4.55 2.10
CA ILE A 68 -2.77 4.49 1.39
C ILE A 68 -3.90 4.29 2.38
N THR A 69 -3.71 3.42 3.36
CA THR A 69 -4.71 3.18 4.38
C THR A 69 -5.04 4.47 5.12
N ASP A 70 -4.01 5.23 5.48
CA ASP A 70 -4.21 6.52 6.15
C ASP A 70 -4.97 7.49 5.26
N LEU A 71 -4.62 7.55 3.98
CA LEU A 71 -5.29 8.44 3.04
C LEU A 71 -6.77 8.07 2.89
N ILE A 72 -7.05 6.78 2.81
CA ILE A 72 -8.44 6.32 2.72
C ILE A 72 -9.20 6.69 4.00
N CYS A 73 -8.57 6.50 5.15
CA CYS A 73 -9.17 6.87 6.42
C CYS A 73 -9.47 8.36 6.49
N LEU A 74 -8.56 9.18 6.00
CA LEU A 74 -8.77 10.63 5.99
C LEU A 74 -9.96 11.01 5.13
N LEU A 75 -10.12 10.37 3.99
CA LEU A 75 -11.24 10.68 3.10
C LEU A 75 -12.58 10.26 3.73
N TYR A 76 -12.59 9.13 4.41
CA TYR A 76 -13.79 8.70 5.12
C TYR A 76 -14.03 9.54 6.36
N THR A 77 -12.97 9.85 7.07
CA THR A 77 -13.07 10.58 8.33
C THR A 77 -13.62 11.97 8.13
N SER A 78 -13.42 12.57 6.97
CA SER A 78 -13.99 13.88 6.66
C SER A 78 -15.49 13.86 6.86
N ASP A 79 -16.14 12.78 6.50
CA ASP A 79 -17.57 12.64 6.68
C ASP A 79 -17.91 12.27 8.11
N ALA A 80 -17.15 11.35 8.67
CA ALA A 80 -17.41 10.88 10.04
C ALA A 80 -17.19 11.95 11.08
N ALA A 81 -16.21 12.81 10.84
CA ALA A 81 -15.89 13.87 11.77
C ALA A 81 -17.04 14.84 11.97
N ASP A 82 -17.84 15.03 10.94
CA ASP A 82 -18.97 15.93 11.01
C ASP A 82 -20.05 15.45 11.95
N GLU A 83 -20.09 14.17 12.18
CA GLU A 83 -21.10 13.61 13.06
C GLU A 83 -20.72 13.68 14.53
N LEU A 84 -19.46 13.86 14.79
CA LEU A 84 -18.99 13.94 16.16
C LEU A 84 -18.93 15.38 16.67
#